data_bda2807062b2fdd24e0d7cd69cf92b00
#
_entry.id   bda2807062b2fdd24e0d7cd69cf92b00
#
_cell.length_a   1.000
_cell.length_b   1.000
_cell.length_c   1.000
_cell.angle_alpha   90.00
_cell.angle_beta   90.00
_cell.angle_gamma   90.00
#
_symmetry.space_group_name_H-M   'P 1'
#
loop_
_entity.id
_entity.type
_entity.pdbx_description
1 polymer ?
#
loop_
_entity_poly.entity_id
_entity_poly.type
_entity_poly.pdbx_seq_one_letter_code
_entity_poly.pdbx_strand_id
1 'polypeptide(L)'
;MYVVIEGIDTAGKSTQLDLLKKKLPSAIFTKEPGGTELGVKLRSMALNGEAKSKIAEMFLFMADRAEHIEEVIKKNKNNTIVSDRSMISGIAYASSLSIDKLIELNLIATNNILPTHVILLELTPAELKCRLSQKENDSIELRVIDYLINIQNRMKETIKRLNINHIFIDADLEIKEIEKRIEDFIYAK
;
A
#
# COMPACT_ATOMS: atom_id res chain seq x y z
N MET A 1 -6.49 -14.51 -7.40
CA MET A 1 -6.07 -14.05 -6.05
C MET A 1 -5.53 -12.64 -6.18
N TYR A 2 -5.91 -11.71 -5.28
CA TYR A 2 -5.41 -10.33 -5.27
C TYR A 2 -4.67 -10.07 -3.96
N VAL A 3 -3.34 -10.06 -4.03
CA VAL A 3 -2.41 -9.86 -2.91
C VAL A 3 -1.92 -8.42 -2.92
N VAL A 4 -1.85 -7.80 -1.76
CA VAL A 4 -1.33 -6.43 -1.61
C VAL A 4 -0.23 -6.40 -0.56
N ILE A 5 0.87 -5.73 -0.87
CA ILE A 5 1.95 -5.44 0.08
C ILE A 5 1.84 -3.97 0.47
N GLU A 6 1.57 -3.74 1.74
CA GLU A 6 1.43 -2.43 2.38
C GLU A 6 2.58 -2.15 3.34
N GLY A 7 2.75 -0.92 3.69
CA GLY A 7 3.75 -0.43 4.65
C GLY A 7 4.15 1.00 4.34
N ILE A 8 4.64 1.69 5.35
CA ILE A 8 5.18 3.04 5.21
C ILE A 8 6.46 3.04 4.36
N ASP A 9 6.96 4.21 4.04
CA ASP A 9 8.22 4.30 3.31
C ASP A 9 9.35 3.70 4.14
N THR A 10 10.32 3.11 3.47
CA THR A 10 11.46 2.35 4.04
C THR A 10 11.11 0.99 4.67
N ALA A 11 9.83 0.57 4.71
CA ALA A 11 9.44 -0.73 5.29
C ALA A 11 9.96 -1.96 4.51
N GLY A 12 10.60 -1.79 3.35
CA GLY A 12 11.18 -2.91 2.60
C GLY A 12 10.27 -3.54 1.55
N LYS A 13 9.13 -2.89 1.23
CA LYS A 13 8.17 -3.40 0.23
C LYS A 13 8.83 -3.78 -1.10
N SER A 14 9.64 -2.88 -1.68
CA SER A 14 10.29 -3.11 -2.98
C SER A 14 11.18 -4.34 -2.97
N THR A 15 11.93 -4.57 -1.89
CA THR A 15 12.77 -5.75 -1.71
C THR A 15 11.94 -7.03 -1.76
N GLN A 16 10.83 -7.08 -1.02
CA GLN A 16 9.96 -8.25 -0.98
C GLN A 16 9.23 -8.47 -2.30
N LEU A 17 8.80 -7.40 -2.98
CA LEU A 17 8.20 -7.48 -4.31
C LEU A 17 9.18 -8.06 -5.35
N ASP A 18 10.45 -7.66 -5.31
CA ASP A 18 11.46 -8.17 -6.23
C ASP A 18 11.81 -9.65 -5.98
N LEU A 19 11.74 -10.11 -4.73
CA LEU A 19 11.85 -11.51 -4.39
C LEU A 19 10.62 -12.30 -4.89
N LEU A 20 9.42 -11.79 -4.63
CA LEU A 20 8.18 -12.42 -5.09
C LEU A 20 8.09 -12.51 -6.62
N LYS A 21 8.59 -11.53 -7.37
CA LYS A 21 8.66 -11.59 -8.84
C LYS A 21 9.44 -12.80 -9.34
N LYS A 22 10.52 -13.17 -8.63
CA LYS A 22 11.34 -14.34 -8.98
C LYS A 22 10.62 -15.65 -8.66
N LYS A 23 9.80 -15.65 -7.60
CA LYS A 23 9.06 -16.84 -7.11
C LYS A 23 7.74 -17.07 -7.84
N LEU A 24 7.10 -16.00 -8.28
CA LEU A 24 5.78 -15.99 -8.91
C LEU A 24 5.87 -15.44 -10.35
N PRO A 25 6.62 -16.09 -11.27
CA PRO A 25 6.86 -15.55 -12.61
C PRO A 25 5.58 -15.42 -13.46
N SER A 26 4.51 -16.15 -13.12
CA SER A 26 3.20 -16.06 -13.78
C SER A 26 2.25 -15.06 -13.14
N ALA A 27 2.59 -14.46 -12.00
CA ALA A 27 1.77 -13.45 -11.35
C ALA A 27 1.90 -12.09 -12.06
N ILE A 28 0.84 -11.31 -11.99
CA ILE A 28 0.82 -9.94 -12.51
C ILE A 28 1.22 -9.01 -11.38
N PHE A 29 2.32 -8.28 -11.58
CA PHE A 29 2.79 -7.28 -10.62
C PHE A 29 2.34 -5.91 -11.05
N THR A 30 1.74 -5.17 -10.13
CA THR A 30 1.20 -3.83 -10.33
C THR A 30 1.47 -2.94 -9.12
N LYS A 31 0.97 -1.71 -9.14
CA LYS A 31 1.12 -0.74 -8.05
C LYS A 31 -0.01 0.28 -8.03
N GLU A 32 -0.27 0.84 -6.89
CA GLU A 32 -1.09 2.04 -6.70
C GLU A 32 -0.31 3.11 -5.93
N PRO A 33 -0.33 4.38 -6.39
CA PRO A 33 -0.91 4.85 -7.63
C PRO A 33 0.00 4.65 -8.86
N GLY A 34 -0.58 4.73 -10.07
CA GLY A 34 0.17 4.72 -11.32
C GLY A 34 0.38 3.34 -11.94
N GLY A 35 -0.57 2.42 -11.75
CA GLY A 35 -0.58 1.10 -12.36
C GLY A 35 -1.13 1.04 -13.79
N THR A 36 -1.66 2.14 -14.32
CA THR A 36 -2.23 2.28 -15.67
C THR A 36 -1.68 3.53 -16.36
N GLU A 37 -1.90 3.68 -17.67
CA GLU A 37 -1.46 4.88 -18.40
C GLU A 37 -2.12 6.16 -17.87
N LEU A 38 -3.44 6.11 -17.61
CA LEU A 38 -4.16 7.21 -16.97
C LEU A 38 -3.66 7.42 -15.54
N GLY A 39 -3.45 6.33 -14.80
CA GLY A 39 -2.95 6.37 -13.43
C GLY A 39 -1.60 7.04 -13.29
N VAL A 40 -0.67 6.85 -14.24
CA VAL A 40 0.62 7.57 -14.26
C VAL A 40 0.42 9.08 -14.31
N LYS A 41 -0.53 9.57 -15.11
CA LYS A 41 -0.85 11.00 -15.23
C LYS A 41 -1.48 11.53 -13.93
N LEU A 42 -2.47 10.80 -13.39
CA LEU A 42 -3.15 11.17 -12.15
C LEU A 42 -2.18 11.20 -10.95
N ARG A 43 -1.28 10.21 -10.87
CA ARG A 43 -0.20 10.17 -9.87
C ARG A 43 0.70 11.40 -9.99
N SER A 44 1.11 11.77 -11.21
CA SER A 44 1.94 12.96 -11.45
C SER A 44 1.23 14.22 -10.96
N MET A 45 -0.03 14.42 -11.32
CA MET A 45 -0.84 15.58 -10.88
C MET A 45 -0.96 15.66 -9.36
N ALA A 46 -1.20 14.51 -8.70
CA ALA A 46 -1.33 14.47 -7.24
C ALA A 46 0.00 14.80 -6.53
N LEU A 47 1.11 14.17 -6.97
CA LEU A 47 2.41 14.29 -6.29
C LEU A 47 3.14 15.60 -6.60
N ASN A 48 2.92 16.19 -7.78
CA ASN A 48 3.57 17.46 -8.17
C ASN A 48 2.86 18.71 -7.59
N GLY A 49 1.83 18.53 -6.75
CA GLY A 49 1.14 19.62 -6.11
C GLY A 49 0.25 20.46 -7.05
N GLU A 50 -0.20 19.87 -8.15
CA GLU A 50 -1.16 20.52 -9.06
C GLU A 50 -2.51 20.69 -8.38
N ALA A 51 -2.94 19.69 -7.58
CA ALA A 51 -4.11 19.80 -6.73
C ALA A 51 -3.83 20.72 -5.52
N LYS A 52 -4.53 21.84 -5.43
CA LYS A 52 -4.39 22.80 -4.31
C LYS A 52 -5.22 22.40 -3.09
N SER A 53 -6.24 21.60 -3.29
CA SER A 53 -7.12 21.09 -2.25
C SER A 53 -6.73 19.64 -1.89
N LYS A 54 -6.63 19.33 -0.59
CA LYS A 54 -6.43 17.96 -0.11
C LYS A 54 -7.57 17.01 -0.52
N ILE A 55 -8.77 17.52 -0.69
CA ILE A 55 -9.90 16.78 -1.23
C ILE A 55 -9.68 16.48 -2.73
N ALA A 56 -9.21 17.44 -3.51
CA ALA A 56 -8.90 17.21 -4.92
C ALA A 56 -7.78 16.18 -5.09
N GLU A 57 -6.69 16.28 -4.30
CA GLU A 57 -5.61 15.29 -4.25
C GLU A 57 -6.14 13.88 -3.95
N MET A 58 -6.99 13.76 -2.94
CA MET A 58 -7.66 12.49 -2.59
C MET A 58 -8.48 11.92 -3.76
N PHE A 59 -9.25 12.76 -4.47
CA PHE A 59 -10.02 12.31 -5.62
C PHE A 59 -9.15 11.91 -6.82
N LEU A 60 -7.98 12.52 -7.01
CA LEU A 60 -7.02 12.04 -8.02
C LEU A 60 -6.55 10.62 -7.72
N PHE A 61 -6.24 10.29 -6.47
CA PHE A 61 -5.90 8.92 -6.07
C PHE A 61 -7.08 7.95 -6.18
N MET A 62 -8.30 8.41 -5.95
CA MET A 62 -9.50 7.57 -6.15
C MET A 62 -9.78 7.31 -7.62
N ALA A 63 -9.57 8.30 -8.49
CA ALA A 63 -9.69 8.13 -9.94
C ALA A 63 -8.64 7.14 -10.47
N ASP A 64 -7.37 7.25 -10.03
CA ASP A 64 -6.32 6.27 -10.32
C ASP A 64 -6.74 4.85 -9.91
N ARG A 65 -7.28 4.70 -8.71
CA ARG A 65 -7.74 3.41 -8.18
C ARG A 65 -8.89 2.83 -9.00
N ALA A 66 -9.88 3.64 -9.36
CA ALA A 66 -11.02 3.19 -10.15
C ALA A 66 -10.55 2.65 -11.51
N GLU A 67 -9.62 3.35 -12.17
CA GLU A 67 -9.00 2.92 -13.42
C GLU A 67 -8.19 1.65 -13.25
N HIS A 68 -7.39 1.55 -12.17
CA HIS A 68 -6.59 0.38 -11.86
C HIS A 68 -7.43 -0.87 -11.63
N ILE A 69 -8.55 -0.74 -10.93
CA ILE A 69 -9.51 -1.85 -10.74
C ILE A 69 -10.06 -2.33 -12.09
N GLU A 70 -10.46 -1.42 -12.97
CA GLU A 70 -11.06 -1.76 -14.26
C GLU A 70 -10.04 -2.37 -15.22
N GLU A 71 -8.90 -1.70 -15.39
CA GLU A 71 -7.91 -2.05 -16.41
C GLU A 71 -6.96 -3.19 -15.99
N VAL A 72 -6.71 -3.37 -14.69
CA VAL A 72 -5.74 -4.36 -14.21
C VAL A 72 -6.42 -5.47 -13.43
N ILE A 73 -7.13 -5.14 -12.34
CA ILE A 73 -7.63 -6.16 -11.42
C ILE A 73 -8.73 -7.01 -12.07
N LYS A 74 -9.74 -6.37 -12.65
CA LYS A 74 -10.87 -7.09 -13.29
C LYS A 74 -10.44 -7.90 -14.50
N LYS A 75 -9.56 -7.34 -15.35
CA LYS A 75 -9.07 -8.06 -16.54
C LYS A 75 -8.27 -9.30 -16.20
N ASN A 76 -7.65 -9.32 -15.02
CA ASN A 76 -6.76 -10.38 -14.59
C ASN A 76 -7.31 -11.20 -13.40
N LYS A 77 -8.62 -11.18 -13.16
CA LYS A 77 -9.27 -11.84 -12.01
C LYS A 77 -8.96 -13.33 -11.85
N ASN A 78 -8.60 -14.02 -12.93
CA ASN A 78 -8.26 -15.43 -12.94
C ASN A 78 -6.79 -15.71 -12.61
N ASN A 79 -5.98 -14.65 -12.50
CA ASN A 79 -4.54 -14.74 -12.23
C ASN A 79 -4.25 -14.39 -10.76
N THR A 80 -3.04 -14.67 -10.32
CA THR A 80 -2.48 -14.07 -9.12
C THR A 80 -2.00 -12.67 -9.46
N ILE A 81 -2.49 -11.67 -8.74
CA ILE A 81 -2.10 -10.27 -8.87
C ILE A 81 -1.42 -9.86 -7.58
N VAL A 82 -0.26 -9.22 -7.68
CA VAL A 82 0.48 -8.67 -6.54
C VAL A 82 0.64 -7.17 -6.74
N SER A 83 0.05 -6.38 -5.84
CA SER A 83 0.11 -4.92 -5.89
C SER A 83 1.02 -4.34 -4.81
N ASP A 84 1.87 -3.40 -5.20
CA ASP A 84 2.52 -2.46 -4.27
C ASP A 84 1.51 -1.38 -3.90
N ARG A 85 0.99 -1.43 -2.68
CA ARG A 85 -0.07 -0.58 -2.14
C ARG A 85 -1.46 -0.83 -2.76
N SER A 86 -2.46 -0.24 -2.12
CA SER A 86 -3.89 -0.32 -2.47
C SER A 86 -4.66 0.83 -1.85
N MET A 87 -6.00 0.68 -1.81
CA MET A 87 -6.89 1.57 -1.08
C MET A 87 -6.50 1.77 0.40
N ILE A 88 -5.84 0.80 1.02
CA ILE A 88 -5.42 0.87 2.42
C ILE A 88 -4.44 2.03 2.62
N SER A 89 -3.39 2.12 1.78
CA SER A 89 -2.51 3.30 1.74
C SER A 89 -3.31 4.58 1.47
N GLY A 90 -4.19 4.57 0.49
CA GLY A 90 -4.99 5.75 0.13
C GLY A 90 -5.83 6.28 1.30
N ILE A 91 -6.46 5.39 2.07
CA ILE A 91 -7.23 5.74 3.28
C ILE A 91 -6.31 6.22 4.41
N ALA A 92 -5.18 5.55 4.60
CA ALA A 92 -4.25 5.88 5.69
C ALA A 92 -3.63 7.27 5.51
N TYR A 93 -3.24 7.64 4.31
CA TYR A 93 -2.62 8.94 4.00
C TYR A 93 -3.64 10.09 3.88
N ALA A 94 -4.90 9.80 3.58
CA ALA A 94 -5.93 10.83 3.51
C ALA A 94 -6.36 11.28 4.91
N SER A 95 -6.15 12.57 5.22
CA SER A 95 -6.44 13.15 6.54
C SER A 95 -7.70 14.03 6.57
N SER A 96 -8.34 14.24 5.41
CA SER A 96 -9.43 15.21 5.26
C SER A 96 -10.79 14.71 5.73
N LEU A 97 -10.94 13.40 5.92
CA LEU A 97 -12.21 12.75 6.29
C LEU A 97 -11.96 11.65 7.33
N SER A 98 -13.02 11.20 8.00
CA SER A 98 -12.97 10.02 8.87
C SER A 98 -12.65 8.75 8.09
N ILE A 99 -12.06 7.75 8.75
CA ILE A 99 -11.72 6.45 8.12
C ILE A 99 -12.98 5.80 7.52
N ASP A 100 -14.12 5.83 8.21
CA ASP A 100 -15.36 5.24 7.71
C ASP A 100 -15.81 5.88 6.40
N LYS A 101 -15.78 7.21 6.33
CA LYS A 101 -16.12 7.95 5.11
C LYS A 101 -15.15 7.64 3.96
N LEU A 102 -13.86 7.52 4.28
CA LEU A 102 -12.84 7.14 3.30
C LEU A 102 -13.04 5.70 2.81
N ILE A 103 -13.42 4.79 3.69
CA ILE A 103 -13.78 3.40 3.31
C ILE A 103 -14.96 3.41 2.34
N GLU A 104 -16.05 4.10 2.66
CA GLU A 104 -17.24 4.19 1.78
C GLU A 104 -16.87 4.69 0.39
N LEU A 105 -16.12 5.79 0.29
CA LEU A 105 -15.69 6.35 -0.99
C LEU A 105 -14.76 5.39 -1.76
N ASN A 106 -13.86 4.73 -1.06
CA ASN A 106 -12.95 3.76 -1.68
C ASN A 106 -13.67 2.50 -2.16
N LEU A 107 -14.70 2.03 -1.46
CA LEU A 107 -15.54 0.92 -1.92
C LEU A 107 -16.26 1.27 -3.22
N ILE A 108 -16.71 2.51 -3.38
CA ILE A 108 -17.26 2.99 -4.66
C ILE A 108 -16.16 2.95 -5.74
N ALA A 109 -14.98 3.53 -5.49
CA ALA A 109 -13.90 3.57 -6.45
C ALA A 109 -13.40 2.17 -6.86
N THR A 110 -13.41 1.20 -5.92
CA THR A 110 -13.01 -0.19 -6.21
C THR A 110 -14.17 -1.06 -6.74
N ASN A 111 -15.36 -0.51 -6.90
CA ASN A 111 -16.56 -1.30 -7.22
C ASN A 111 -16.72 -2.49 -6.25
N ASN A 112 -16.48 -2.26 -4.95
CA ASN A 112 -16.45 -3.26 -3.87
C ASN A 112 -15.44 -4.40 -4.06
N ILE A 113 -14.48 -4.27 -4.95
CA ILE A 113 -13.40 -5.25 -5.08
C ILE A 113 -12.35 -4.95 -4.02
N LEU A 114 -12.12 -5.91 -3.13
CA LEU A 114 -11.14 -5.86 -2.06
C LEU A 114 -9.97 -6.83 -2.33
N PRO A 115 -8.78 -6.55 -1.80
CA PRO A 115 -7.71 -7.54 -1.76
C PRO A 115 -8.16 -8.81 -1.05
N THR A 116 -7.73 -9.96 -1.55
CA THR A 116 -7.96 -11.25 -0.88
C THR A 116 -6.94 -11.50 0.23
N HIS A 117 -5.73 -10.93 0.11
CA HIS A 117 -4.63 -11.06 1.07
C HIS A 117 -3.92 -9.71 1.20
N VAL A 118 -3.70 -9.29 2.43
CA VAL A 118 -2.95 -8.07 2.74
C VAL A 118 -1.76 -8.41 3.62
N ILE A 119 -0.58 -8.03 3.19
CA ILE A 119 0.65 -8.09 3.96
C ILE A 119 1.04 -6.67 4.35
N LEU A 120 1.08 -6.37 5.63
CA LEU A 120 1.57 -5.09 6.13
C LEU A 120 2.94 -5.29 6.76
N LEU A 121 3.96 -4.66 6.17
CA LEU A 121 5.30 -4.58 6.75
C LEU A 121 5.32 -3.44 7.77
N GLU A 122 5.61 -3.77 9.02
CA GLU A 122 5.57 -2.85 10.15
C GLU A 122 6.99 -2.46 10.61
N LEU A 123 7.15 -1.21 11.00
CA LEU A 123 8.35 -0.69 11.65
C LEU A 123 8.03 -0.12 13.02
N THR A 124 8.92 -0.32 13.96
CA THR A 124 8.91 0.45 15.22
C THR A 124 9.42 1.88 14.98
N PRO A 125 9.10 2.85 15.85
CA PRO A 125 9.66 4.20 15.75
C PRO A 125 11.20 4.23 15.73
N ALA A 126 11.85 3.32 16.47
CA ALA A 126 13.31 3.22 16.55
C ALA A 126 13.92 2.77 15.21
N GLU A 127 13.35 1.72 14.61
CA GLU A 127 13.78 1.19 13.31
C GLU A 127 13.53 2.18 12.19
N LEU A 128 12.35 2.83 12.18
CA LEU A 128 12.04 3.87 11.20
C LEU A 128 13.06 4.99 11.26
N LYS A 129 13.42 5.45 12.47
CA LYS A 129 14.47 6.44 12.67
C LYS A 129 15.81 5.97 12.12
N CYS A 130 16.22 4.74 12.41
CA CYS A 130 17.45 4.16 11.91
C CYS A 130 17.49 4.11 10.38
N ARG A 131 16.41 3.66 9.73
CA ARG A 131 16.34 3.54 8.27
C ARG A 131 16.28 4.87 7.54
N LEU A 132 15.62 5.86 8.13
CA LEU A 132 15.58 7.21 7.59
C LEU A 132 16.95 7.90 7.70
N SER A 133 17.66 7.78 8.83
CA SER A 133 18.99 8.36 9.02
C SER A 133 20.05 7.82 8.06
N GLN A 134 19.86 6.61 7.55
CA GLN A 134 20.73 6.03 6.53
C GLN A 134 20.51 6.63 5.13
N LYS A 135 19.37 7.24 4.88
CA LYS A 135 19.01 7.83 3.58
C LYS A 135 19.33 9.31 3.45
N GLU A 136 19.25 10.04 4.54
CA GLU A 136 19.44 11.49 4.57
C GLU A 136 20.47 11.84 5.66
N ASN A 137 21.50 12.58 5.30
CA ASN A 137 22.44 13.13 6.27
C ASN A 137 21.71 14.19 7.13
N ASP A 138 21.60 13.89 8.43
CA ASP A 138 21.26 14.74 9.55
C ASP A 138 19.83 15.32 9.74
N SER A 139 19.37 15.18 10.99
CA SER A 139 18.19 15.77 11.64
C SER A 139 16.82 15.35 11.06
N ILE A 140 16.50 14.05 11.17
CA ILE A 140 15.12 13.61 10.99
C ILE A 140 14.28 14.20 12.12
N GLU A 141 13.36 15.08 11.75
CA GLU A 141 12.41 15.63 12.72
C GLU A 141 11.56 14.51 13.33
N LEU A 142 11.47 14.44 14.65
CA LEU A 142 10.59 13.51 15.37
C LEU A 142 9.15 13.55 14.82
N ARG A 143 8.71 14.70 14.33
CA ARG A 143 7.41 14.88 13.68
C ARG A 143 7.20 13.98 12.45
N VAL A 144 8.26 13.70 11.66
CA VAL A 144 8.18 12.82 10.49
C VAL A 144 7.97 11.38 10.95
N ILE A 145 8.69 10.97 12.00
CA ILE A 145 8.56 9.62 12.57
C ILE A 145 7.14 9.41 13.11
N ASP A 146 6.66 10.33 13.94
CA ASP A 146 5.32 10.27 14.53
C ASP A 146 4.23 10.24 13.44
N TYR A 147 4.40 11.05 12.40
CA TYR A 147 3.50 11.08 11.25
C TYR A 147 3.44 9.71 10.55
N LEU A 148 4.60 9.13 10.19
CA LEU A 148 4.65 7.86 9.49
C LEU A 148 4.13 6.69 10.34
N ILE A 149 4.45 6.68 11.64
CA ILE A 149 3.88 5.68 12.56
C ILE A 149 2.37 5.82 12.69
N ASN A 150 1.86 7.05 12.71
CA ASN A 150 0.40 7.27 12.69
C ASN A 150 -0.23 6.74 11.39
N ILE A 151 0.41 6.95 10.24
CA ILE A 151 -0.04 6.36 8.96
C ILE A 151 -0.08 4.83 9.04
N GLN A 152 0.97 4.19 9.59
CA GLN A 152 0.99 2.75 9.79
C GLN A 152 -0.17 2.27 10.68
N ASN A 153 -0.44 2.96 11.77
CA ASN A 153 -1.56 2.64 12.66
C ASN A 153 -2.92 2.79 11.95
N ARG A 154 -3.09 3.80 11.10
CA ARG A 154 -4.29 3.97 10.28
C ARG A 154 -4.41 2.86 9.23
N MET A 155 -3.30 2.35 8.64
CA MET A 155 -3.34 1.15 7.78
C MET A 155 -3.87 -0.06 8.54
N LYS A 156 -3.34 -0.31 9.75
CA LYS A 156 -3.81 -1.42 10.62
C LYS A 156 -5.29 -1.31 10.94
N GLU A 157 -5.73 -0.12 11.32
CA GLU A 157 -7.14 0.15 11.63
C GLU A 157 -8.02 -0.09 10.40
N THR A 158 -7.62 0.40 9.23
CA THR A 158 -8.35 0.22 7.97
C THR A 158 -8.48 -1.26 7.61
N ILE A 159 -7.40 -2.03 7.70
CA ILE A 159 -7.38 -3.47 7.43
C ILE A 159 -8.37 -4.21 8.34
N LYS A 160 -8.34 -3.90 9.64
CA LYS A 160 -9.24 -4.51 10.63
C LYS A 160 -10.71 -4.15 10.37
N ARG A 161 -11.01 -2.89 10.05
CA ARG A 161 -12.39 -2.44 9.75
C ARG A 161 -12.94 -3.09 8.50
N LEU A 162 -12.11 -3.30 7.48
CA LEU A 162 -12.48 -3.99 6.25
C LEU A 162 -12.59 -5.52 6.40
N ASN A 163 -12.14 -6.07 7.53
CA ASN A 163 -12.12 -7.50 7.83
C ASN A 163 -11.49 -8.35 6.70
N ILE A 164 -10.40 -7.85 6.11
CA ILE A 164 -9.66 -8.53 5.05
C ILE A 164 -8.70 -9.55 5.67
N ASN A 165 -8.50 -10.70 5.02
CA ASN A 165 -7.46 -11.65 5.42
C ASN A 165 -6.07 -10.99 5.35
N HIS A 166 -5.35 -10.96 6.47
CA HIS A 166 -4.11 -10.20 6.58
C HIS A 166 -3.08 -10.81 7.52
N ILE A 167 -1.83 -10.41 7.29
CA ILE A 167 -0.72 -10.64 8.20
C ILE A 167 0.05 -9.33 8.42
N PHE A 168 0.46 -9.09 9.65
CA PHE A 168 1.40 -8.03 10.02
C PHE A 168 2.77 -8.67 10.25
N ILE A 169 3.77 -8.18 9.54
CA ILE A 169 5.13 -8.73 9.59
C ILE A 169 6.09 -7.63 10.03
N ASP A 170 6.85 -7.92 11.06
CA ASP A 170 7.93 -7.07 11.51
C ASP A 170 8.99 -6.94 10.39
N ALA A 171 9.21 -5.72 9.92
CA ALA A 171 10.13 -5.42 8.83
C ALA A 171 11.60 -5.42 9.25
N ASP A 172 11.90 -5.57 10.56
CA ASP A 172 13.28 -5.70 11.07
C ASP A 172 13.81 -7.14 11.04
N LEU A 173 12.94 -8.10 10.75
CA LEU A 173 13.33 -9.48 10.53
C LEU A 173 14.27 -9.61 9.32
N GLU A 174 15.03 -10.70 9.30
CA GLU A 174 15.86 -11.05 8.15
C GLU A 174 15.03 -11.10 6.86
N ILE A 175 15.57 -10.58 5.75
CA ILE A 175 14.87 -10.48 4.45
C ILE A 175 14.26 -11.82 4.02
N LYS A 176 14.99 -12.93 4.21
CA LYS A 176 14.53 -14.28 3.87
C LYS A 176 13.42 -14.78 4.80
N GLU A 177 13.41 -14.36 6.05
CA GLU A 177 12.35 -14.72 6.99
C GLU A 177 11.05 -14.00 6.63
N ILE A 178 11.13 -12.72 6.29
CA ILE A 178 9.97 -11.95 5.79
C ILE A 178 9.43 -12.60 4.52
N GLU A 179 10.30 -12.90 3.54
CA GLU A 179 9.95 -13.60 2.30
C GLU A 179 9.18 -14.89 2.60
N LYS A 180 9.71 -15.74 3.48
CA LYS A 180 9.07 -16.98 3.87
C LYS A 180 7.71 -16.78 4.50
N ARG A 181 7.56 -15.84 5.43
CA ARG A 181 6.26 -15.53 6.07
C ARG A 181 5.22 -15.05 5.05
N ILE A 182 5.64 -14.27 4.06
CA ILE A 182 4.78 -13.83 2.96
C ILE A 182 4.33 -15.03 2.13
N GLU A 183 5.25 -15.92 1.75
CA GLU A 183 4.94 -17.13 0.99
C GLU A 183 3.98 -18.04 1.76
N ASP A 184 4.29 -18.34 3.01
CA ASP A 184 3.45 -19.18 3.88
C ASP A 184 2.02 -18.62 3.98
N PHE A 185 1.88 -17.29 4.10
CA PHE A 185 0.58 -16.63 4.15
C PHE A 185 -0.18 -16.68 2.82
N ILE A 186 0.50 -16.48 1.69
CA ILE A 186 -0.12 -16.51 0.35
C ILE A 186 -0.62 -17.92 0.01
N TYR A 187 0.11 -18.96 0.46
CA TYR A 187 -0.22 -20.34 0.16
C TYR A 187 -0.95 -21.08 1.29
N ALA A 188 -1.24 -20.42 2.42
CA ALA A 188 -2.07 -20.98 3.48
C ALA A 188 -3.45 -21.37 2.91
N LYS A 189 -3.81 -22.67 3.07
CA LYS A 189 -5.11 -23.20 2.65
C LYS A 189 -6.18 -22.94 3.69
#